data_3360b793fea0b11c45f9b34c52434d3d
#
_entry.id   3360b793fea0b11c45f9b34c52434d3d
#
_cell.length_a   1.000
_cell.length_b   1.000
_cell.length_c   1.000
_cell.angle_alpha   90.00
_cell.angle_beta   90.00
_cell.angle_gamma   90.00
#
_symmetry.space_group_name_H-M   'P 1'
#
loop_
_entity.id
_entity.type
_entity.pdbx_description
1 polymer ?
#
loop_
_entity_poly.entity_id
_entity_poly.type
_entity_poly.pdbx_seq_one_letter_code
_entity_poly.pdbx_strand_id
1 'polypeptide(L)'
;MKSCRAILIAGPTASGKSALAIEVAERYGGVVINADSMQVYRELRILTARPSPEEEAQVPHRLFGFVPAREAYSVGRYVTDAAAAVVEVQAEGKLPVLVGGTGLYFKALLEGLSPIPPVSPDVRQHWRDEAGRLGAEALHRILAERDAEMATRLSPGDTQRIVRALEVLDSTGQSLTVWQTIRGQGVLSEDETVRLVLLPEREALYHRIEARFDRMISDGVLDEVRALQALDLDPALPVMTAHGVPTLMSALAGTMAMEDAISVAKADTRHYAKRQFTWLKRNMIAWTPFDLQQMQLSLRFLDQSINI
;
A
#
# COMPACT_ATOMS: atom_id res chain seq x y z
N MET A 1 15.14 27.75 10.44
CA MET A 1 14.14 27.03 9.64
C MET A 1 14.69 25.63 9.47
N LYS A 2 13.89 24.57 9.68
CA LYS A 2 14.36 23.17 9.53
C LYS A 2 14.45 22.85 8.04
N SER A 3 15.50 22.16 7.60
CA SER A 3 15.65 21.71 6.22
C SER A 3 14.63 20.59 5.93
N CYS A 4 13.88 20.68 4.83
CA CYS A 4 13.00 19.60 4.38
C CYS A 4 13.85 18.45 3.82
N ARG A 5 13.76 17.28 4.43
CA ARG A 5 14.55 16.10 4.05
C ARG A 5 13.78 15.09 3.20
N ALA A 6 12.46 15.16 3.18
CA ALA A 6 11.62 14.34 2.30
C ALA A 6 10.21 14.93 2.16
N ILE A 7 9.56 14.65 1.03
CA ILE A 7 8.14 14.95 0.80
C ILE A 7 7.36 13.63 0.77
N LEU A 8 6.25 13.57 1.51
CA LEU A 8 5.36 12.42 1.57
C LEU A 8 4.02 12.79 0.94
N ILE A 9 3.59 12.04 -0.07
CA ILE A 9 2.34 12.29 -0.80
C ILE A 9 1.45 11.05 -0.69
N ALA A 10 0.43 11.16 0.16
CA ALA A 10 -0.55 10.10 0.37
C ALA A 10 -1.86 10.41 -0.35
N GLY A 11 -2.56 9.37 -0.79
CA GLY A 11 -3.88 9.52 -1.39
C GLY A 11 -4.46 8.18 -1.85
N PRO A 12 -5.79 8.07 -1.98
CA PRO A 12 -6.41 6.85 -2.49
C PRO A 12 -5.99 6.58 -3.94
N THR A 13 -6.26 5.37 -4.40
CA THR A 13 -6.07 5.04 -5.82
C THR A 13 -6.89 6.00 -6.69
N ALA A 14 -6.38 6.37 -7.87
CA ALA A 14 -6.95 7.35 -8.80
C ALA A 14 -7.11 8.80 -8.24
N SER A 15 -6.41 9.16 -7.15
CA SER A 15 -6.44 10.53 -6.61
C SER A 15 -5.61 11.53 -7.42
N GLY A 16 -4.73 11.09 -8.32
CA GLY A 16 -3.78 11.95 -9.05
C GLY A 16 -2.43 12.14 -8.35
N LYS A 17 -2.19 11.41 -7.26
CA LYS A 17 -0.96 11.51 -6.45
C LYS A 17 0.34 11.28 -7.23
N SER A 18 0.32 10.36 -8.23
CA SER A 18 1.53 10.05 -9.02
C SER A 18 1.93 11.22 -9.90
N ALA A 19 0.98 11.84 -10.60
CA ALA A 19 1.25 13.04 -11.40
C ALA A 19 1.79 14.19 -10.52
N LEU A 20 1.21 14.41 -9.33
CA LEU A 20 1.74 15.38 -8.38
C LEU A 20 3.17 15.03 -7.94
N ALA A 21 3.47 13.76 -7.69
CA ALA A 21 4.81 13.35 -7.26
C ALA A 21 5.86 13.60 -8.35
N ILE A 22 5.53 13.35 -9.62
CA ILE A 22 6.40 13.64 -10.76
C ILE A 22 6.65 15.14 -10.86
N GLU A 23 5.59 15.97 -10.83
CA GLU A 23 5.71 17.42 -10.90
C GLU A 23 6.56 17.99 -9.73
N VAL A 24 6.35 17.48 -8.52
CA VAL A 24 7.16 17.86 -7.36
C VAL A 24 8.63 17.43 -7.55
N ALA A 25 8.87 16.21 -8.05
CA ALA A 25 10.22 15.73 -8.28
C ALA A 25 10.94 16.53 -9.37
N GLU A 26 10.26 16.89 -10.47
CA GLU A 26 10.81 17.76 -11.51
C GLU A 26 11.18 19.15 -10.95
N ARG A 27 10.26 19.75 -10.20
CA ARG A 27 10.42 21.11 -9.68
C ARG A 27 11.57 21.24 -8.67
N TYR A 28 11.77 20.24 -7.83
CA TYR A 28 12.73 20.29 -6.72
C TYR A 28 13.93 19.35 -6.88
N GLY A 29 14.15 18.81 -8.07
CA GLY A 29 15.28 17.89 -8.32
C GLY A 29 15.17 16.60 -7.51
N GLY A 30 13.96 16.07 -7.37
CA GLY A 30 13.67 14.91 -6.51
C GLY A 30 13.75 13.56 -7.21
N VAL A 31 13.57 12.50 -6.42
CA VAL A 31 13.42 11.11 -6.85
C VAL A 31 12.12 10.57 -6.26
N VAL A 32 11.27 9.99 -7.10
CA VAL A 32 10.00 9.40 -6.68
C VAL A 32 10.25 8.02 -6.08
N ILE A 33 9.78 7.81 -4.84
CA ILE A 33 9.93 6.54 -4.12
C ILE A 33 8.53 5.95 -3.87
N ASN A 34 8.33 4.69 -4.22
CA ASN A 34 7.05 4.01 -4.06
C ASN A 34 6.66 3.83 -2.58
N ALA A 35 5.39 4.11 -2.26
CA ALA A 35 4.74 3.77 -0.99
C ALA A 35 3.38 3.07 -1.21
N ASP A 36 3.30 2.22 -2.23
CA ASP A 36 2.14 1.36 -2.52
C ASP A 36 2.54 -0.10 -2.51
N SER A 37 1.82 -0.94 -1.75
CA SER A 37 2.16 -2.35 -1.51
C SER A 37 1.97 -3.25 -2.73
N MET A 38 1.21 -2.83 -3.74
CA MET A 38 1.03 -3.63 -4.97
C MET A 38 1.95 -3.18 -6.10
N GLN A 39 2.36 -1.91 -6.12
CA GLN A 39 3.29 -1.39 -7.12
C GLN A 39 4.74 -1.85 -6.94
N VAL A 40 5.06 -2.57 -5.88
CA VAL A 40 6.37 -3.21 -5.68
C VAL A 40 6.58 -4.40 -6.61
N TYR A 41 5.48 -5.06 -7.04
CA TYR A 41 5.56 -6.29 -7.83
C TYR A 41 5.91 -6.04 -9.29
N ARG A 42 6.87 -6.83 -9.80
CA ARG A 42 7.41 -6.70 -11.15
C ARG A 42 6.37 -7.04 -12.21
N GLU A 43 5.60 -8.06 -11.97
CA GLU A 43 4.66 -8.65 -12.92
C GLU A 43 3.35 -7.89 -13.07
N LEU A 44 3.07 -6.89 -12.22
CA LEU A 44 1.86 -6.09 -12.26
C LEU A 44 2.19 -4.59 -12.50
N ARG A 45 2.24 -4.16 -13.76
CA ARG A 45 2.43 -2.75 -14.10
C ARG A 45 1.10 -2.05 -14.40
N ILE A 46 0.31 -2.62 -15.32
CA ILE A 46 -0.94 -2.03 -15.79
C ILE A 46 -1.99 -2.08 -14.68
N LEU A 47 -2.24 -3.25 -14.12
CA LEU A 47 -3.29 -3.45 -13.12
C LEU A 47 -3.09 -2.63 -11.84
N THR A 48 -1.84 -2.42 -11.45
CA THR A 48 -1.52 -1.61 -10.26
C THR A 48 -1.38 -0.12 -10.57
N ALA A 49 -1.48 0.27 -11.84
CA ALA A 49 -1.18 1.62 -12.31
C ALA A 49 0.20 2.10 -11.85
N ARG A 50 1.22 1.25 -11.97
CA ARG A 50 2.62 1.61 -11.75
C ARG A 50 3.06 2.61 -12.82
N PRO A 51 4.00 3.51 -12.56
CA PRO A 51 4.47 4.48 -13.53
C PRO A 51 4.81 3.85 -14.89
N SER A 52 4.41 4.52 -15.97
CA SER A 52 4.74 4.09 -17.32
C SER A 52 6.24 4.31 -17.64
N PRO A 53 6.79 3.69 -18.69
CA PRO A 53 8.16 3.99 -19.12
C PRO A 53 8.40 5.48 -19.40
N GLU A 54 7.38 6.17 -19.94
CA GLU A 54 7.43 7.60 -20.25
C GLU A 54 7.48 8.44 -18.95
N GLU A 55 6.71 8.06 -17.92
CA GLU A 55 6.74 8.71 -16.61
C GLU A 55 8.07 8.42 -15.89
N GLU A 56 8.59 7.18 -15.98
CA GLU A 56 9.90 6.81 -15.41
C GLU A 56 11.07 7.55 -16.10
N ALA A 57 10.89 7.97 -17.36
CA ALA A 57 11.88 8.75 -18.10
C ALA A 57 11.89 10.24 -17.73
N GLN A 58 10.81 10.79 -17.17
CA GLN A 58 10.71 12.19 -16.74
C GLN A 58 11.54 12.45 -15.49
N VAL A 59 11.41 11.59 -14.48
CA VAL A 59 12.13 11.69 -13.21
C VAL A 59 12.58 10.31 -12.72
N PRO A 60 13.66 10.22 -11.95
CA PRO A 60 14.07 8.92 -11.39
C PRO A 60 13.02 8.35 -10.44
N HIS A 61 12.79 7.04 -10.54
CA HIS A 61 11.87 6.29 -9.69
C HIS A 61 12.62 5.19 -8.91
N ARG A 62 12.17 4.88 -7.68
CA ARG A 62 12.72 3.82 -6.82
C ARG A 62 11.60 2.97 -6.22
N LEU A 63 11.88 1.71 -5.97
CA LEU A 63 10.99 0.73 -5.32
C LEU A 63 9.70 0.42 -6.09
N PHE A 64 9.70 0.60 -7.40
CA PHE A 64 8.63 0.17 -8.29
C PHE A 64 9.04 -1.11 -9.03
N GLY A 65 8.19 -2.14 -9.02
CA GLY A 65 8.36 -3.36 -9.81
C GLY A 65 9.67 -4.10 -9.55
N PHE A 66 10.21 -4.08 -8.34
CA PHE A 66 11.49 -4.71 -8.02
C PHE A 66 11.35 -6.06 -7.31
N VAL A 67 10.17 -6.36 -6.78
CA VAL A 67 9.87 -7.61 -6.08
C VAL A 67 9.26 -8.63 -7.05
N PRO A 68 9.81 -9.85 -7.16
CA PRO A 68 9.17 -10.92 -7.94
C PRO A 68 7.83 -11.33 -7.33
N ALA A 69 6.84 -11.68 -8.16
CA ALA A 69 5.50 -12.10 -7.74
C ALA A 69 5.48 -13.30 -6.76
N ARG A 70 6.48 -14.17 -6.84
CA ARG A 70 6.65 -15.34 -5.96
C ARG A 70 7.09 -15.00 -4.54
N GLU A 71 7.43 -13.76 -4.27
CA GLU A 71 7.87 -13.31 -2.95
C GLU A 71 6.76 -12.57 -2.20
N ALA A 72 6.56 -12.91 -0.93
CA ALA A 72 5.75 -12.10 -0.04
C ALA A 72 6.54 -10.83 0.38
N TYR A 73 5.91 -9.67 0.23
CA TYR A 73 6.52 -8.40 0.63
C TYR A 73 5.78 -7.79 1.81
N SER A 74 6.48 -7.57 2.90
CA SER A 74 5.92 -7.11 4.17
C SER A 74 6.18 -5.63 4.43
N VAL A 75 5.40 -5.03 5.33
CA VAL A 75 5.66 -3.66 5.79
C VAL A 75 7.03 -3.50 6.45
N GLY A 76 7.51 -4.51 7.18
CA GLY A 76 8.86 -4.48 7.77
C GLY A 76 9.95 -4.41 6.71
N ARG A 77 9.85 -5.24 5.66
CA ARG A 77 10.76 -5.20 4.52
C ARG A 77 10.69 -3.84 3.80
N TYR A 78 9.48 -3.31 3.60
CA TYR A 78 9.30 -2.00 3.01
C TYR A 78 10.02 -0.88 3.79
N VAL A 79 9.93 -0.87 5.11
CA VAL A 79 10.59 0.16 5.95
C VAL A 79 12.11 0.10 5.75
N THR A 80 12.71 -1.10 5.69
CA THR A 80 14.14 -1.28 5.44
C THR A 80 14.54 -0.77 4.05
N ASP A 81 13.81 -1.18 3.01
CA ASP A 81 14.11 -0.82 1.63
C ASP A 81 13.89 0.68 1.38
N ALA A 82 12.82 1.25 1.95
CA ALA A 82 12.53 2.68 1.84
C ALA A 82 13.54 3.54 2.60
N ALA A 83 14.02 3.09 3.77
CA ALA A 83 15.07 3.76 4.50
C ALA A 83 16.38 3.83 3.69
N ALA A 84 16.77 2.71 3.09
CA ALA A 84 17.96 2.66 2.22
C ALA A 84 17.80 3.60 1.01
N ALA A 85 16.65 3.54 0.32
CA ALA A 85 16.38 4.41 -0.83
C ALA A 85 16.39 5.90 -0.46
N VAL A 86 15.86 6.29 0.69
CA VAL A 86 15.90 7.68 1.17
C VAL A 86 17.34 8.14 1.41
N VAL A 87 18.15 7.30 2.07
CA VAL A 87 19.59 7.62 2.34
C VAL A 87 20.36 7.76 1.04
N GLU A 88 20.18 6.85 0.07
CA GLU A 88 20.83 6.90 -1.24
C GLU A 88 20.46 8.19 -2.00
N VAL A 89 19.18 8.52 -2.07
CA VAL A 89 18.68 9.73 -2.75
C VAL A 89 19.26 11.00 -2.11
N GLN A 90 19.31 11.05 -0.78
CA GLN A 90 19.90 12.18 -0.06
C GLN A 90 21.42 12.28 -0.27
N ALA A 91 22.12 11.14 -0.37
CA ALA A 91 23.55 11.12 -0.67
C ALA A 91 23.87 11.63 -2.10
N GLU A 92 22.90 11.47 -3.04
CA GLU A 92 22.95 12.07 -4.38
C GLU A 92 22.66 13.59 -4.38
N GLY A 93 22.38 14.21 -3.24
CA GLY A 93 21.95 15.60 -3.14
C GLY A 93 20.55 15.85 -3.68
N LYS A 94 19.72 14.82 -3.83
CA LYS A 94 18.36 14.90 -4.35
C LYS A 94 17.31 14.82 -3.24
N LEU A 95 16.08 15.26 -3.53
CA LEU A 95 14.97 15.23 -2.59
C LEU A 95 14.15 13.95 -2.72
N PRO A 96 14.02 13.10 -1.66
CA PRO A 96 13.12 11.96 -1.67
C PRO A 96 11.64 12.41 -1.71
N VAL A 97 10.87 11.90 -2.69
CA VAL A 97 9.42 12.14 -2.82
C VAL A 97 8.70 10.80 -2.71
N LEU A 98 8.22 10.49 -1.52
CA LEU A 98 7.53 9.21 -1.26
C LEU A 98 6.05 9.34 -1.63
N VAL A 99 5.56 8.46 -2.51
CA VAL A 99 4.18 8.52 -3.01
C VAL A 99 3.48 7.18 -2.94
N GLY A 100 2.25 7.14 -2.41
CA GLY A 100 1.50 5.90 -2.39
C GLY A 100 0.12 5.96 -1.74
N GLY A 101 -0.56 4.82 -1.78
CA GLY A 101 -1.88 4.62 -1.17
C GLY A 101 -1.88 3.74 0.08
N THR A 102 -0.73 3.17 0.44
CA THR A 102 -0.60 2.28 1.61
C THR A 102 -0.29 3.09 2.87
N GLY A 103 -1.34 3.54 3.55
CA GLY A 103 -1.19 4.40 4.73
C GLY A 103 -0.29 3.80 5.83
N LEU A 104 -0.33 2.46 5.99
CA LEU A 104 0.54 1.78 6.96
C LEU A 104 2.03 1.96 6.64
N TYR A 105 2.42 2.10 5.37
CA TYR A 105 3.80 2.35 4.98
C TYR A 105 4.28 3.71 5.50
N PHE A 106 3.49 4.77 5.29
CA PHE A 106 3.81 6.10 5.81
C PHE A 106 3.86 6.12 7.35
N LYS A 107 2.87 5.46 7.98
CA LYS A 107 2.84 5.35 9.45
C LYS A 107 4.10 4.65 9.97
N ALA A 108 4.50 3.54 9.34
CA ALA A 108 5.69 2.79 9.73
C ALA A 108 6.99 3.59 9.53
N LEU A 109 7.07 4.42 8.50
CA LEU A 109 8.23 5.29 8.26
C LEU A 109 8.34 6.42 9.29
N LEU A 110 7.22 6.98 9.75
CA LEU A 110 7.18 8.10 10.69
C LEU A 110 7.21 7.66 12.16
N GLU A 111 6.42 6.64 12.50
CA GLU A 111 6.24 6.20 13.89
C GLU A 111 7.03 4.92 14.24
N GLY A 112 7.56 4.23 13.22
CA GLY A 112 8.15 2.91 13.35
C GLY A 112 7.12 1.79 13.47
N LEU A 113 7.61 0.56 13.52
CA LEU A 113 6.81 -0.65 13.79
C LEU A 113 7.05 -1.13 15.22
N SER A 114 6.02 -1.67 15.84
CA SER A 114 6.18 -2.36 17.14
C SER A 114 7.23 -3.46 17.03
N PRO A 115 8.16 -3.60 17.98
CA PRO A 115 9.29 -4.52 17.94
C PRO A 115 8.86 -5.97 18.25
N ILE A 116 7.90 -6.49 17.50
CA ILE A 116 7.42 -7.86 17.65
C ILE A 116 8.51 -8.83 17.20
N PRO A 117 8.90 -9.82 18.02
CA PRO A 117 9.84 -10.84 17.62
C PRO A 117 9.42 -11.59 16.34
N PRO A 118 10.35 -12.12 15.56
CA PRO A 118 10.04 -12.93 14.39
C PRO A 118 9.15 -14.11 14.74
N VAL A 119 8.07 -14.30 13.98
CA VAL A 119 7.25 -15.50 14.04
C VAL A 119 7.94 -16.60 13.27
N SER A 120 8.07 -17.80 13.88
CA SER A 120 8.70 -18.94 13.21
C SER A 120 7.88 -19.38 11.96
N PRO A 121 8.54 -19.93 10.94
CA PRO A 121 7.86 -20.46 9.77
C PRO A 121 6.79 -21.50 10.13
N ASP A 122 7.06 -22.38 11.10
CA ASP A 122 6.15 -23.44 11.51
C ASP A 122 4.87 -22.91 12.15
N VAL A 123 4.98 -21.91 13.06
CA VAL A 123 3.80 -21.25 13.65
C VAL A 123 2.98 -20.52 12.58
N ARG A 124 3.65 -19.88 11.64
CA ARG A 124 2.99 -19.18 10.54
C ARG A 124 2.25 -20.15 9.62
N GLN A 125 2.87 -21.27 9.28
CA GLN A 125 2.25 -22.30 8.45
C GLN A 125 1.07 -22.93 9.17
N HIS A 126 1.23 -23.31 10.43
CA HIS A 126 0.15 -23.86 11.27
C HIS A 126 -1.11 -23.00 11.22
N TRP A 127 -0.99 -21.69 11.50
CA TRP A 127 -2.17 -20.81 11.53
C TRP A 127 -2.76 -20.52 10.15
N ARG A 128 -1.97 -20.60 9.09
CA ARG A 128 -2.49 -20.54 7.70
C ARG A 128 -3.30 -21.79 7.35
N ASP A 129 -2.81 -22.96 7.70
CA ASP A 129 -3.51 -24.22 7.47
C ASP A 129 -4.81 -24.27 8.28
N GLU A 130 -4.77 -23.84 9.53
CA GLU A 130 -5.96 -23.74 10.38
C GLU A 130 -6.96 -22.71 9.82
N ALA A 131 -6.51 -21.62 9.24
CA ALA A 131 -7.39 -20.65 8.60
C ALA A 131 -8.14 -21.23 7.40
N GLY A 132 -7.46 -22.01 6.57
CA GLY A 132 -8.08 -22.74 5.46
C GLY A 132 -9.07 -23.82 5.92
N ARG A 133 -8.78 -24.49 7.04
CA ARG A 133 -9.58 -25.60 7.58
C ARG A 133 -10.81 -25.15 8.37
N LEU A 134 -10.67 -24.13 9.22
CA LEU A 134 -11.70 -23.73 10.21
C LEU A 134 -12.57 -22.56 9.76
N GLY A 135 -12.01 -21.67 8.95
CA GLY A 135 -12.64 -20.40 8.58
C GLY A 135 -12.56 -19.32 9.68
N ALA A 136 -12.94 -18.11 9.32
CA ALA A 136 -12.72 -16.90 10.13
C ALA A 136 -13.42 -16.91 11.50
N GLU A 137 -14.69 -17.34 11.55
CA GLU A 137 -15.48 -17.32 12.78
C GLU A 137 -14.94 -18.29 13.85
N ALA A 138 -14.48 -19.49 13.41
CA ALA A 138 -13.91 -20.46 14.34
C ALA A 138 -12.56 -19.96 14.87
N LEU A 139 -11.72 -19.38 14.01
CA LEU A 139 -10.47 -18.75 14.44
C LEU A 139 -10.71 -17.60 15.42
N HIS A 140 -11.75 -16.80 15.20
CA HIS A 140 -12.10 -15.71 16.11
C HIS A 140 -12.53 -16.26 17.50
N ARG A 141 -13.24 -17.38 17.56
CA ARG A 141 -13.57 -18.03 18.83
C ARG A 141 -12.31 -18.54 19.55
N ILE A 142 -11.38 -19.17 18.83
CA ILE A 142 -10.10 -19.60 19.39
C ILE A 142 -9.32 -18.40 19.93
N LEU A 143 -9.29 -17.28 19.18
CA LEU A 143 -8.67 -16.05 19.67
C LEU A 143 -9.36 -15.52 20.92
N ALA A 144 -10.70 -15.55 20.99
CA ALA A 144 -11.46 -15.05 22.15
C ALA A 144 -11.20 -15.87 23.43
N GLU A 145 -10.99 -17.17 23.31
CA GLU A 145 -10.61 -18.04 24.42
C GLU A 145 -9.19 -17.80 24.94
N ARG A 146 -8.28 -17.38 24.05
CA ARG A 146 -6.84 -17.24 24.36
C ARG A 146 -6.38 -15.80 24.57
N ASP A 147 -7.07 -14.84 23.93
CA ASP A 147 -6.78 -13.39 23.97
C ASP A 147 -8.09 -12.62 23.77
N ALA A 148 -8.92 -12.58 24.81
CA ALA A 148 -10.23 -11.93 24.78
C ALA A 148 -10.13 -10.43 24.45
N GLU A 149 -9.08 -9.75 24.91
CA GLU A 149 -8.87 -8.33 24.62
C GLU A 149 -8.64 -8.09 23.14
N MET A 150 -7.77 -8.89 22.52
CA MET A 150 -7.51 -8.76 21.09
C MET A 150 -8.73 -9.16 20.24
N ALA A 151 -9.46 -10.20 20.65
CA ALA A 151 -10.67 -10.64 19.96
C ALA A 151 -11.75 -9.54 19.91
N THR A 152 -11.93 -8.77 20.98
CA THR A 152 -12.92 -7.67 21.01
C THR A 152 -12.57 -6.51 20.05
N ARG A 153 -11.31 -6.39 19.64
CA ARG A 153 -10.83 -5.35 18.71
C ARG A 153 -10.97 -5.76 17.25
N LEU A 154 -11.15 -7.05 16.97
CA LEU A 154 -11.19 -7.60 15.63
C LEU A 154 -12.61 -8.03 15.22
N SER A 155 -12.97 -7.73 13.98
CA SER A 155 -14.20 -8.33 13.41
C SER A 155 -14.01 -9.83 13.23
N PRO A 156 -15.03 -10.68 13.51
CA PRO A 156 -14.97 -12.12 13.30
C PRO A 156 -14.61 -12.54 11.86
N GLY A 157 -14.86 -11.67 10.87
CA GLY A 157 -14.52 -11.92 9.47
C GLY A 157 -13.10 -11.47 9.07
N ASP A 158 -12.31 -10.86 9.96
CA ASP A 158 -10.96 -10.35 9.63
C ASP A 158 -9.91 -11.45 9.83
N THR A 159 -9.98 -12.48 8.99
CA THR A 159 -9.11 -13.67 9.06
C THR A 159 -7.63 -13.31 9.16
N GLN A 160 -7.18 -12.36 8.34
CA GLN A 160 -5.77 -11.99 8.29
C GLN A 160 -5.26 -11.43 9.63
N ARG A 161 -6.04 -10.55 10.27
CA ARG A 161 -5.64 -9.98 11.57
C ARG A 161 -5.81 -10.97 12.71
N ILE A 162 -6.81 -11.84 12.66
CA ILE A 162 -7.01 -12.93 13.63
C ILE A 162 -5.83 -13.89 13.59
N VAL A 163 -5.45 -14.36 12.39
CA VAL A 163 -4.27 -15.22 12.20
C VAL A 163 -3.02 -14.55 12.75
N ARG A 164 -2.81 -13.27 12.40
CA ARG A 164 -1.65 -12.53 12.91
C ARG A 164 -1.62 -12.41 14.43
N ALA A 165 -2.76 -12.22 15.08
CA ALA A 165 -2.84 -12.17 16.54
C ALA A 165 -2.47 -13.52 17.16
N LEU A 166 -2.97 -14.64 16.61
CA LEU A 166 -2.65 -15.99 17.05
C LEU A 166 -1.18 -16.35 16.83
N GLU A 167 -0.62 -16.00 15.66
CA GLU A 167 0.81 -16.18 15.37
C GLU A 167 1.70 -15.48 16.39
N VAL A 168 1.37 -14.23 16.74
CA VAL A 168 2.15 -13.45 17.71
C VAL A 168 2.01 -14.03 19.11
N LEU A 169 0.78 -14.40 19.51
CA LEU A 169 0.52 -15.00 20.81
C LEU A 169 1.29 -16.32 20.98
N ASP A 170 1.28 -17.19 19.99
CA ASP A 170 2.01 -18.47 20.04
C ASP A 170 3.52 -18.30 20.02
N SER A 171 4.02 -17.33 19.27
CA SER A 171 5.47 -17.13 19.17
C SER A 171 6.07 -16.40 20.35
N THR A 172 5.30 -15.57 21.05
CA THR A 172 5.84 -14.67 22.08
C THR A 172 5.25 -14.89 23.47
N GLY A 173 4.15 -15.62 23.58
CA GLY A 173 3.37 -15.75 24.81
C GLY A 173 2.64 -14.46 25.23
N GLN A 174 2.68 -13.40 24.41
CA GLN A 174 2.08 -12.11 24.72
C GLN A 174 1.08 -11.68 23.65
N SER A 175 -0.01 -11.05 24.07
CA SER A 175 -1.00 -10.46 23.18
C SER A 175 -0.39 -9.44 22.24
N LEU A 176 -0.88 -9.42 20.99
CA LEU A 176 -0.54 -8.39 20.01
C LEU A 176 -0.91 -6.99 20.53
N THR A 177 -1.93 -6.86 21.40
CA THR A 177 -2.30 -5.58 22.02
C THR A 177 -1.15 -5.01 22.86
N VAL A 178 -0.45 -5.86 23.62
CA VAL A 178 0.71 -5.45 24.44
C VAL A 178 1.84 -4.95 23.54
N TRP A 179 2.17 -5.69 22.49
CA TRP A 179 3.20 -5.27 21.54
C TRP A 179 2.88 -3.94 20.84
N GLN A 180 1.61 -3.70 20.52
CA GLN A 180 1.16 -2.45 19.89
C GLN A 180 1.27 -1.21 20.79
N THR A 181 1.44 -1.37 22.11
CA THR A 181 1.74 -0.23 23.00
C THR A 181 3.20 0.23 22.91
N ILE A 182 4.08 -0.65 22.46
CA ILE A 182 5.50 -0.36 22.33
C ILE A 182 5.73 0.34 20.99
N ARG A 183 6.11 1.62 21.03
CA ARG A 183 6.42 2.39 19.84
C ARG A 183 7.76 1.97 19.26
N GLY A 184 7.81 1.80 17.94
CA GLY A 184 9.04 1.68 17.22
C GLY A 184 9.74 3.04 17.05
N GLN A 185 10.87 3.03 16.38
CA GLN A 185 11.56 4.24 15.97
C GLN A 185 11.29 4.48 14.48
N GLY A 186 10.76 5.65 14.14
CA GLY A 186 10.56 6.05 12.75
C GLY A 186 11.89 6.28 12.02
N VAL A 187 11.87 6.06 10.73
CA VAL A 187 13.00 6.34 9.82
C VAL A 187 13.05 7.81 9.44
N LEU A 188 11.88 8.44 9.35
CA LEU A 188 11.70 9.84 8.99
C LEU A 188 11.14 10.61 10.19
N SER A 189 11.70 11.81 10.43
CA SER A 189 11.16 12.74 11.41
C SER A 189 10.00 13.54 10.82
N GLU A 190 8.92 13.69 11.57
CA GLU A 190 7.81 14.56 11.18
C GLU A 190 8.24 16.01 10.96
N ASP A 191 9.17 16.48 11.75
CA ASP A 191 9.67 17.85 11.72
C ASP A 191 10.56 18.16 10.50
N GLU A 192 11.06 17.13 9.81
CA GLU A 192 11.92 17.24 8.64
C GLU A 192 11.20 16.81 7.36
N THR A 193 9.87 16.58 7.43
CA THR A 193 9.09 16.13 6.29
C THR A 193 7.95 17.09 5.96
N VAL A 194 7.72 17.32 4.67
CA VAL A 194 6.48 17.92 4.16
C VAL A 194 5.51 16.78 3.84
N ARG A 195 4.32 16.86 4.40
CA ARG A 195 3.33 15.77 4.33
C ARG A 195 2.04 16.24 3.69
N LEU A 196 1.72 15.68 2.54
CA LEU A 196 0.56 16.03 1.73
C LEU A 196 -0.41 14.85 1.65
N VAL A 197 -1.70 15.13 1.75
CA VAL A 197 -2.75 14.13 1.57
C VAL A 197 -3.77 14.61 0.53
N LEU A 198 -3.99 13.80 -0.51
CA LEU A 198 -5.00 14.04 -1.52
C LEU A 198 -6.28 13.31 -1.12
N LEU A 199 -7.35 14.08 -0.89
CA LEU A 199 -8.67 13.56 -0.54
C LEU A 199 -9.71 14.16 -1.48
N PRO A 200 -9.71 13.75 -2.78
CA PRO A 200 -10.61 14.30 -3.77
C PRO A 200 -12.07 13.99 -3.44
N GLU A 201 -13.00 14.72 -4.07
CA GLU A 201 -14.40 14.44 -3.98
C GLU A 201 -14.68 12.99 -4.41
N ARG A 202 -15.60 12.32 -3.69
CA ARG A 202 -15.78 10.87 -3.76
C ARG A 202 -16.35 10.41 -5.10
N GLU A 203 -17.30 11.14 -5.64
CA GLU A 203 -17.95 10.80 -6.91
C GLU A 203 -16.98 10.94 -8.07
N ALA A 204 -16.23 12.05 -8.11
CA ALA A 204 -15.17 12.27 -9.08
C ALA A 204 -14.08 11.20 -9.01
N LEU A 205 -13.76 10.73 -7.78
CA LEU A 205 -12.80 9.62 -7.59
C LEU A 205 -13.32 8.32 -8.21
N TYR A 206 -14.60 8.00 -8.02
CA TYR A 206 -15.20 6.78 -8.55
C TYR A 206 -15.24 6.79 -10.09
N HIS A 207 -15.62 7.89 -10.69
CA HIS A 207 -15.57 8.04 -12.15
C HIS A 207 -14.15 7.83 -12.70
N ARG A 208 -13.14 8.39 -12.03
CA ARG A 208 -11.74 8.18 -12.44
C ARG A 208 -11.29 6.73 -12.31
N ILE A 209 -11.75 6.02 -11.27
CA ILE A 209 -11.46 4.59 -11.07
C ILE A 209 -12.03 3.78 -12.24
N GLU A 210 -13.30 4.02 -12.58
CA GLU A 210 -13.98 3.27 -13.65
C GLU A 210 -13.33 3.52 -15.02
N ALA A 211 -13.16 4.79 -15.38
CA ALA A 211 -12.50 5.17 -16.64
C ALA A 211 -11.05 4.65 -16.74
N ARG A 212 -10.32 4.60 -15.62
CA ARG A 212 -8.98 4.03 -15.59
C ARG A 212 -9.01 2.52 -15.80
N PHE A 213 -9.96 1.81 -15.19
CA PHE A 213 -10.07 0.37 -15.36
C PHE A 213 -10.41 0.00 -16.81
N ASP A 214 -11.29 0.76 -17.47
CA ASP A 214 -11.58 0.58 -18.89
C ASP A 214 -10.35 0.75 -19.78
N ARG A 215 -9.53 1.76 -19.48
CA ARG A 215 -8.23 1.93 -20.16
C ARG A 215 -7.27 0.77 -19.91
N MET A 216 -7.17 0.26 -18.70
CA MET A 216 -6.34 -0.92 -18.37
C MET A 216 -6.73 -2.14 -19.22
N ILE A 217 -8.03 -2.34 -19.48
CA ILE A 217 -8.50 -3.40 -20.37
C ILE A 217 -7.98 -3.17 -21.82
N SER A 218 -8.06 -1.93 -22.29
CA SER A 218 -7.56 -1.57 -23.64
C SER A 218 -6.03 -1.64 -23.73
N ASP A 219 -5.33 -1.36 -22.63
CA ASP A 219 -3.86 -1.29 -22.56
C ASP A 219 -3.20 -2.67 -22.37
N GLY A 220 -4.00 -3.77 -22.37
CA GLY A 220 -3.47 -5.12 -22.31
C GLY A 220 -3.34 -5.75 -20.93
N VAL A 221 -4.09 -5.28 -19.93
CA VAL A 221 -4.09 -5.87 -18.57
C VAL A 221 -4.40 -7.37 -18.57
N LEU A 222 -5.17 -7.87 -19.54
CA LEU A 222 -5.47 -9.30 -19.64
C LEU A 222 -4.23 -10.14 -19.97
N ASP A 223 -3.29 -9.60 -20.75
CA ASP A 223 -2.03 -10.28 -21.05
C ASP A 223 -1.11 -10.29 -19.82
N GLU A 224 -1.10 -9.22 -19.05
CA GLU A 224 -0.39 -9.14 -17.76
C GLU A 224 -0.93 -10.19 -16.77
N VAL A 225 -2.26 -10.32 -16.67
CA VAL A 225 -2.88 -11.33 -15.77
C VAL A 225 -2.65 -12.75 -16.28
N ARG A 226 -2.68 -13.02 -17.60
CA ARG A 226 -2.31 -14.32 -18.17
C ARG A 226 -0.87 -14.70 -17.87
N ALA A 227 0.05 -13.75 -18.01
CA ALA A 227 1.45 -13.96 -17.65
C ALA A 227 1.63 -14.29 -16.18
N LEU A 228 0.91 -13.59 -15.27
CA LEU A 228 0.91 -13.89 -13.84
C LEU A 228 0.33 -15.29 -13.55
N GLN A 229 -0.79 -15.65 -14.19
CA GLN A 229 -1.44 -16.95 -14.05
C GLN A 229 -0.51 -18.10 -14.49
N ALA A 230 0.26 -17.90 -15.54
CA ALA A 230 1.22 -18.89 -16.04
C ALA A 230 2.38 -19.20 -15.08
N LEU A 231 2.59 -18.37 -14.04
CA LEU A 231 3.61 -18.60 -13.01
C LEU A 231 3.17 -19.64 -11.97
N ASP A 232 1.90 -20.06 -11.98
CA ASP A 232 1.31 -21.07 -11.06
C ASP A 232 1.69 -20.81 -9.58
N LEU A 233 1.39 -19.62 -9.12
CA LEU A 233 1.78 -19.15 -7.80
C LEU A 233 0.78 -19.58 -6.72
N ASP A 234 1.28 -19.72 -5.48
CA ASP A 234 0.44 -19.90 -4.30
C ASP A 234 -0.63 -18.77 -4.22
N PRO A 235 -1.93 -19.11 -4.22
CA PRO A 235 -3.00 -18.12 -4.10
C PRO A 235 -2.93 -17.25 -2.83
N ALA A 236 -2.21 -17.69 -1.80
CA ALA A 236 -1.99 -16.92 -0.57
C ALA A 236 -0.95 -15.80 -0.70
N LEU A 237 -0.20 -15.74 -1.81
CA LEU A 237 0.76 -14.66 -2.03
C LEU A 237 0.05 -13.31 -2.19
N PRO A 238 0.63 -12.22 -1.64
CA PRO A 238 0.00 -10.90 -1.68
C PRO A 238 -0.34 -10.42 -3.10
N VAL A 239 0.50 -10.70 -4.09
CA VAL A 239 0.28 -10.33 -5.50
C VAL A 239 -1.01 -10.94 -6.06
N MET A 240 -1.37 -12.15 -5.64
CA MET A 240 -2.58 -12.87 -6.08
C MET A 240 -3.87 -12.23 -5.53
N THR A 241 -3.75 -11.40 -4.50
CA THR A 241 -4.88 -10.65 -3.90
C THR A 241 -5.01 -9.22 -4.43
N ALA A 242 -4.17 -8.82 -5.39
CA ALA A 242 -4.29 -7.51 -6.01
C ALA A 242 -5.65 -7.34 -6.69
N HIS A 243 -6.28 -6.17 -6.50
CA HIS A 243 -7.63 -5.91 -7.02
C HIS A 243 -7.70 -6.10 -8.53
N GLY A 244 -8.58 -6.97 -8.97
CA GLY A 244 -8.75 -7.39 -10.35
C GLY A 244 -8.05 -8.71 -10.70
N VAL A 245 -6.97 -9.12 -10.01
CA VAL A 245 -6.29 -10.40 -10.30
C VAL A 245 -7.24 -11.59 -10.17
N PRO A 246 -7.93 -11.82 -9.02
CA PRO A 246 -8.78 -13.01 -8.87
C PRO A 246 -9.92 -13.06 -9.89
N THR A 247 -10.58 -11.93 -10.12
CA THR A 247 -11.74 -11.85 -11.02
C THR A 247 -11.35 -11.99 -12.48
N LEU A 248 -10.27 -11.34 -12.92
CA LEU A 248 -9.79 -11.46 -14.30
C LEU A 248 -9.22 -12.87 -14.58
N MET A 249 -8.55 -13.51 -13.60
CA MET A 249 -8.15 -14.91 -13.72
C MET A 249 -9.36 -15.85 -13.87
N SER A 250 -10.44 -15.63 -13.10
CA SER A 250 -11.67 -16.41 -13.23
C SER A 250 -12.31 -16.25 -14.61
N ALA A 251 -12.29 -15.04 -15.17
CA ALA A 251 -12.79 -14.81 -16.53
C ALA A 251 -11.90 -15.47 -17.59
N LEU A 252 -10.59 -15.40 -17.44
CA LEU A 252 -9.63 -16.05 -18.35
C LEU A 252 -9.73 -17.59 -18.29
N ALA A 253 -10.10 -18.16 -17.14
CA ALA A 253 -10.37 -19.58 -16.97
C ALA A 253 -11.79 -19.99 -17.44
N GLY A 254 -12.64 -19.06 -17.89
CA GLY A 254 -13.99 -19.33 -18.36
C GLY A 254 -15.00 -19.64 -17.25
N THR A 255 -14.68 -19.39 -15.98
CA THR A 255 -15.57 -19.60 -14.82
C THR A 255 -16.42 -18.39 -14.49
N MET A 256 -16.17 -17.24 -15.12
CA MET A 256 -16.91 -16.00 -14.99
C MET A 256 -16.98 -15.28 -16.35
N ALA A 257 -18.09 -14.60 -16.65
CA ALA A 257 -18.15 -13.76 -17.85
C ALA A 257 -17.19 -12.56 -17.71
N MET A 258 -16.58 -12.11 -18.81
CA MET A 258 -15.60 -11.01 -18.79
C MET A 258 -16.22 -9.70 -18.29
N GLU A 259 -17.43 -9.41 -18.71
CA GLU A 259 -18.19 -8.22 -18.31
C GLU A 259 -18.44 -8.20 -16.80
N ASP A 260 -18.79 -9.36 -16.22
CA ASP A 260 -18.99 -9.52 -14.78
C ASP A 260 -17.68 -9.34 -14.01
N ALA A 261 -16.59 -9.94 -14.51
CA ALA A 261 -15.26 -9.79 -13.90
C ALA A 261 -14.80 -8.33 -13.86
N ILE A 262 -14.99 -7.59 -14.94
CA ILE A 262 -14.69 -6.16 -15.02
C ILE A 262 -15.55 -5.37 -14.04
N SER A 263 -16.85 -5.66 -13.99
CA SER A 263 -17.78 -4.98 -13.07
C SER A 263 -17.39 -5.20 -11.60
N VAL A 264 -17.09 -6.44 -11.22
CA VAL A 264 -16.64 -6.80 -9.87
C VAL A 264 -15.30 -6.13 -9.54
N ALA A 265 -14.32 -6.18 -10.45
CA ALA A 265 -13.01 -5.56 -10.24
C ALA A 265 -13.10 -4.03 -10.04
N LYS A 266 -13.97 -3.35 -10.81
CA LYS A 266 -14.28 -1.93 -10.61
C LYS A 266 -14.89 -1.67 -9.23
N ALA A 267 -15.87 -2.49 -8.81
CA ALA A 267 -16.51 -2.38 -7.50
C ALA A 267 -15.50 -2.58 -6.35
N ASP A 268 -14.65 -3.59 -6.44
CA ASP A 268 -13.60 -3.88 -5.46
C ASP A 268 -12.59 -2.73 -5.36
N THR A 269 -12.24 -2.13 -6.49
CA THR A 269 -11.35 -0.96 -6.53
C THR A 269 -12.00 0.26 -5.86
N ARG A 270 -13.32 0.50 -6.06
CA ARG A 270 -14.06 1.56 -5.35
C ARG A 270 -14.11 1.28 -3.83
N HIS A 271 -14.35 0.03 -3.42
CA HIS A 271 -14.33 -0.35 -2.02
C HIS A 271 -12.95 -0.16 -1.39
N TYR A 272 -11.90 -0.49 -2.14
CA TYR A 272 -10.52 -0.25 -1.70
C TYR A 272 -10.23 1.24 -1.54
N ALA A 273 -10.57 2.06 -2.53
CA ALA A 273 -10.43 3.51 -2.46
C ALA A 273 -11.19 4.11 -1.26
N LYS A 274 -12.40 3.61 -0.97
CA LYS A 274 -13.16 4.00 0.23
C LYS A 274 -12.42 3.65 1.53
N ARG A 275 -11.82 2.44 1.61
CA ARG A 275 -11.02 2.05 2.77
C ARG A 275 -9.78 2.94 2.93
N GLN A 276 -9.06 3.20 1.83
CA GLN A 276 -7.92 4.12 1.84
C GLN A 276 -8.34 5.52 2.31
N PHE A 277 -9.39 6.09 1.72
CA PHE A 277 -9.91 7.40 2.07
C PHE A 277 -10.26 7.52 3.57
N THR A 278 -10.99 6.53 4.09
CA THR A 278 -11.38 6.48 5.51
C THR A 278 -10.16 6.39 6.42
N TRP A 279 -9.20 5.55 6.04
CA TRP A 279 -7.97 5.36 6.80
C TRP A 279 -7.11 6.63 6.82
N LEU A 280 -6.89 7.25 5.66
CA LEU A 280 -6.12 8.48 5.51
C LEU A 280 -6.75 9.62 6.31
N LYS A 281 -8.06 9.82 6.17
CA LYS A 281 -8.79 10.86 6.91
C LYS A 281 -8.70 10.67 8.43
N ARG A 282 -8.63 9.43 8.91
CA ARG A 282 -8.56 9.12 10.35
C ARG A 282 -7.14 9.21 10.91
N ASN A 283 -6.13 8.81 10.14
CA ASN A 283 -4.76 8.64 10.63
C ASN A 283 -3.78 9.74 10.18
N MET A 284 -4.16 10.56 9.20
CA MET A 284 -3.31 11.63 8.66
C MET A 284 -3.93 13.02 8.88
N ILE A 285 -4.47 13.26 10.08
CA ILE A 285 -5.15 14.52 10.42
C ILE A 285 -4.19 15.71 10.36
N ALA A 286 -2.93 15.51 10.75
CA ALA A 286 -1.89 16.53 10.76
C ALA A 286 -1.23 16.76 9.37
N TRP A 287 -1.67 16.04 8.34
CA TRP A 287 -1.14 16.21 6.99
C TRP A 287 -1.86 17.34 6.26
N THR A 288 -1.12 18.09 5.46
CA THR A 288 -1.69 19.18 4.68
C THR A 288 -2.57 18.62 3.57
N PRO A 289 -3.87 18.94 3.52
CA PRO A 289 -4.73 18.55 2.42
C PRO A 289 -4.28 19.26 1.15
N PHE A 290 -4.18 18.51 0.04
CA PHE A 290 -3.81 19.03 -1.26
C PHE A 290 -4.96 18.84 -2.24
N ASP A 291 -5.35 19.92 -2.92
CA ASP A 291 -6.36 19.90 -3.97
C ASP A 291 -5.70 20.07 -5.34
N LEU A 292 -5.86 19.05 -6.20
CA LEU A 292 -5.33 19.10 -7.57
C LEU A 292 -5.99 20.19 -8.43
N GLN A 293 -7.23 20.60 -8.11
CA GLN A 293 -7.90 21.70 -8.82
C GLN A 293 -7.24 23.05 -8.51
N GLN A 294 -6.54 23.12 -7.37
CA GLN A 294 -5.78 24.29 -6.91
C GLN A 294 -4.27 24.05 -6.97
N MET A 295 -3.80 23.24 -7.91
CA MET A 295 -2.41 22.79 -8.05
C MET A 295 -1.39 23.92 -7.87
N GLN A 296 -1.59 25.03 -8.57
CA GLN A 296 -0.66 26.18 -8.50
C GLN A 296 -0.57 26.83 -7.11
N LEU A 297 -1.70 26.91 -6.37
CA LEU A 297 -1.70 27.44 -5.01
C LEU A 297 -0.99 26.48 -4.05
N SER A 298 -1.20 25.19 -4.25
CA SER A 298 -0.59 24.15 -3.44
C SER A 298 0.91 24.03 -3.69
N LEU A 299 1.39 24.22 -4.92
CA LEU A 299 2.82 24.30 -5.23
C LEU A 299 3.48 25.54 -4.61
N ARG A 300 2.79 26.68 -4.58
CA ARG A 300 3.28 27.87 -3.85
C ARG A 300 3.41 27.62 -2.35
N PHE A 301 2.51 26.86 -1.76
CA PHE A 301 2.65 26.41 -0.36
C PHE A 301 3.91 25.57 -0.17
N LEU A 302 4.21 24.66 -1.12
CA LEU A 302 5.44 23.87 -1.10
C LEU A 302 6.68 24.75 -1.20
N ASP A 303 6.70 25.76 -2.09
CA ASP A 303 7.81 26.72 -2.22
C ASP A 303 8.13 27.42 -0.89
N GLN A 304 7.10 27.70 -0.07
CA GLN A 304 7.28 28.32 1.25
C GLN A 304 7.70 27.33 2.34
N SER A 305 7.37 26.06 2.15
CA SER A 305 7.61 25.00 3.13
C SER A 305 8.93 24.26 2.92
N ILE A 306 9.44 24.30 1.68
CA ILE A 306 10.68 23.65 1.25
C ILE A 306 11.75 24.75 1.16
N ASN A 307 12.56 24.89 2.22
CA ASN A 307 13.84 25.59 2.11
C ASN A 307 14.90 24.54 1.75
N ILE A 308 15.25 24.50 0.49
CA ILE A 308 16.40 23.74 -0.04
C ILE A 308 17.66 24.56 0.16
#